data_3924404d4b475c7765f867984ab34d39
#
_entry.id   3924404d4b475c7765f867984ab34d39
#
_cell.length_a   1.000
_cell.length_b   1.000
_cell.length_c   1.000
_cell.angle_alpha   90.00
_cell.angle_beta   90.00
_cell.angle_gamma   90.00
#
_symmetry.space_group_name_H-M   'P 1'
#
loop_
_entity.id
_entity.type
_entity.pdbx_description
1 polymer ?
#
loop_
_entity_poly.entity_id
_entity_poly.type
_entity_poly.pdbx_seq_one_letter_code
_entity_poly.pdbx_strand_id
1 'polypeptide(L)'
;MYALTHGRIYTGHEILDDHAIVIANGLIERVCPLAELPPEIEQRSLNGAVISPGFIDVQLNGCGGVQFNDTADAVTVKTLEIMQKANEKSGCTSYLPTLITSSDELMKQGIRVMREYLAKHPNQALGLHLEGPWLNMVKKGTHNPDYVRKPDAELVDYMCANADVITKVTLAPEMTGTDVISKLAAAGIVVSAGHSNATLKEAKAGFRAGIT
;
A
#
# COMPACT_ATOMS: atom_id res chain seq x y z
N MET A 1 26.09 0.99 -14.21
CA MET A 1 25.08 1.00 -15.30
C MET A 1 25.11 -0.34 -16.00
N TYR A 2 23.96 -0.93 -16.31
CA TYR A 2 23.83 -2.16 -17.08
C TYR A 2 22.48 -2.16 -17.81
N ALA A 3 22.34 -3.03 -18.80
CA ALA A 3 21.07 -3.20 -19.53
C ALA A 3 20.56 -4.63 -19.42
N LEU A 4 19.25 -4.78 -19.19
CA LEU A 4 18.54 -6.04 -19.34
C LEU A 4 18.14 -6.19 -20.81
N THR A 5 18.51 -7.31 -21.42
CA THR A 5 18.38 -7.53 -22.87
C THR A 5 17.79 -8.91 -23.16
N HIS A 6 17.38 -9.16 -24.42
CA HIS A 6 16.91 -10.47 -24.89
C HIS A 6 15.76 -11.05 -24.04
N GLY A 7 14.84 -10.18 -23.63
CA GLY A 7 13.58 -10.55 -22.99
C GLY A 7 12.42 -9.82 -23.63
N ARG A 8 11.21 -10.21 -23.27
CA ARG A 8 9.99 -9.52 -23.66
C ARG A 8 9.58 -8.58 -22.54
N ILE A 9 9.41 -7.29 -22.84
CA ILE A 9 9.12 -6.26 -21.86
C ILE A 9 7.64 -5.89 -21.91
N TYR A 10 6.94 -6.04 -20.78
CA TYR A 10 5.57 -5.59 -20.59
C TYR A 10 5.63 -4.28 -19.82
N THR A 11 5.21 -3.17 -20.45
CA THR A 11 5.28 -1.83 -19.82
C THR A 11 4.04 -1.50 -18.99
N GLY A 12 2.98 -2.31 -19.10
CA GLY A 12 1.65 -2.01 -18.58
C GLY A 12 0.73 -1.40 -19.65
N HIS A 13 1.28 -0.92 -20.75
CA HIS A 13 0.54 -0.32 -21.87
C HIS A 13 0.79 -1.06 -23.19
N GLU A 14 1.97 -1.59 -23.37
CA GLU A 14 2.39 -2.27 -24.60
C GLU A 14 3.37 -3.40 -24.29
N ILE A 15 3.62 -4.23 -25.27
CA ILE A 15 4.61 -5.30 -25.23
C ILE A 15 5.72 -4.94 -26.20
N LEU A 16 6.96 -4.90 -25.70
CA LEU A 16 8.14 -4.57 -26.50
C LEU A 16 9.02 -5.81 -26.64
N ASP A 17 9.21 -6.24 -27.88
CA ASP A 17 10.24 -7.19 -28.27
C ASP A 17 11.46 -6.41 -28.80
N ASP A 18 12.65 -7.03 -28.78
CA ASP A 18 13.91 -6.42 -29.26
C ASP A 18 14.24 -5.05 -28.64
N HIS A 19 13.87 -4.89 -27.36
CA HIS A 19 14.21 -3.71 -26.57
C HIS A 19 15.12 -4.07 -25.39
N ALA A 20 15.79 -3.06 -24.86
CA ALA A 20 16.61 -3.13 -23.66
C ALA A 20 16.07 -2.17 -22.57
N ILE A 21 16.20 -2.57 -21.31
CA ILE A 21 15.97 -1.71 -20.15
C ILE A 21 17.35 -1.31 -19.59
N VAL A 22 17.71 -0.04 -19.69
CA VAL A 22 18.94 0.49 -19.13
C VAL A 22 18.72 0.89 -17.68
N ILE A 23 19.56 0.37 -16.79
CA ILE A 23 19.49 0.62 -15.35
C ILE A 23 20.77 1.32 -14.89
N ALA A 24 20.60 2.48 -14.26
CA ALA A 24 21.66 3.24 -13.63
C ALA A 24 21.25 3.63 -12.20
N ASN A 25 22.17 3.48 -11.24
CA ASN A 25 21.94 3.84 -9.83
C ASN A 25 20.68 3.23 -9.22
N GLY A 26 20.31 2.00 -9.64
CA GLY A 26 19.12 1.31 -9.16
C GLY A 26 17.79 1.78 -9.76
N LEU A 27 17.83 2.69 -10.74
CA LEU A 27 16.63 3.22 -11.41
C LEU A 27 16.64 2.83 -12.89
N ILE A 28 15.46 2.70 -13.47
CA ILE A 28 15.29 2.59 -14.94
C ILE A 28 15.61 3.98 -15.52
N GLU A 29 16.70 4.07 -16.27
CA GLU A 29 17.09 5.30 -16.96
C GLU A 29 16.32 5.47 -18.26
N ARG A 30 16.21 4.38 -19.05
CA ARG A 30 15.44 4.36 -20.29
C ARG A 30 15.09 2.95 -20.74
N VAL A 31 14.11 2.86 -21.61
CA VAL A 31 13.82 1.69 -22.45
C VAL A 31 14.06 2.10 -23.90
N CYS A 32 14.85 1.34 -24.65
CA CYS A 32 15.20 1.67 -26.03
C CYS A 32 15.28 0.40 -26.90
N PRO A 33 15.16 0.54 -28.21
CA PRO A 33 15.45 -0.56 -29.12
C PRO A 33 16.84 -1.15 -28.87
N LEU A 34 16.98 -2.47 -28.94
CA LEU A 34 18.25 -3.15 -28.66
C LEU A 34 19.37 -2.66 -29.62
N ALA A 35 19.02 -2.31 -30.85
CA ALA A 35 19.93 -1.80 -31.84
C ALA A 35 20.52 -0.41 -31.49
N GLU A 36 19.86 0.35 -30.62
CA GLU A 36 20.31 1.67 -30.16
C GLU A 36 21.10 1.60 -28.83
N LEU A 37 21.29 0.39 -28.28
CA LEU A 37 22.04 0.22 -27.05
C LEU A 37 23.53 0.44 -27.31
N PRO A 38 24.20 1.38 -26.60
CA PRO A 38 25.65 1.58 -26.71
C PRO A 38 26.41 0.28 -26.36
N PRO A 39 27.40 -0.10 -27.19
CA PRO A 39 28.10 -1.38 -27.04
C PRO A 39 28.93 -1.49 -25.76
N GLU A 40 29.27 -0.36 -25.13
CA GLU A 40 30.03 -0.29 -23.88
C GLU A 40 29.17 -0.61 -22.62
N ILE A 41 27.86 -0.63 -22.75
CA ILE A 41 26.97 -0.96 -21.60
C ILE A 41 27.00 -2.46 -21.35
N GLU A 42 27.28 -2.85 -20.10
CA GLU A 42 27.18 -4.24 -19.65
C GLU A 42 25.78 -4.79 -19.94
N GLN A 43 25.69 -5.87 -20.69
CA GLN A 43 24.41 -6.52 -21.02
C GLN A 43 24.17 -7.75 -20.17
N ARG A 44 22.98 -7.84 -19.58
CA ARG A 44 22.48 -8.99 -18.84
C ARG A 44 21.30 -9.59 -19.57
N SER A 45 21.55 -10.72 -20.25
CA SER A 45 20.50 -11.41 -21.00
C SER A 45 19.45 -12.01 -20.10
N LEU A 46 18.19 -11.78 -20.44
CA LEU A 46 17.03 -12.39 -19.81
C LEU A 46 16.70 -13.79 -20.41
N ASN A 47 17.43 -14.20 -21.46
CA ASN A 47 17.26 -15.49 -22.13
C ASN A 47 15.81 -15.79 -22.55
N GLY A 48 15.10 -14.81 -23.07
CA GLY A 48 13.73 -14.91 -23.51
C GLY A 48 12.67 -14.79 -22.39
N ALA A 49 13.10 -14.53 -21.14
CA ALA A 49 12.15 -14.33 -20.06
C ALA A 49 11.34 -13.05 -20.25
N VAL A 50 10.17 -13.02 -19.62
CA VAL A 50 9.31 -11.86 -19.55
C VAL A 50 9.75 -10.97 -18.37
N ILE A 51 9.77 -9.68 -18.58
CA ILE A 51 9.94 -8.66 -17.52
C ILE A 51 8.72 -7.72 -17.53
N SER A 52 8.24 -7.40 -16.36
CA SER A 52 7.13 -6.45 -16.14
C SER A 52 7.39 -5.64 -14.88
N PRO A 53 6.69 -4.51 -14.66
CA PRO A 53 6.60 -3.90 -13.36
C PRO A 53 6.16 -4.93 -12.31
N GLY A 54 6.69 -4.82 -11.09
CA GLY A 54 6.27 -5.66 -9.99
C GLY A 54 4.82 -5.39 -9.59
N PHE A 55 4.16 -6.37 -8.99
CA PHE A 55 2.82 -6.18 -8.45
C PHE A 55 2.82 -5.21 -7.28
N ILE A 56 1.72 -4.48 -7.13
CA ILE A 56 1.46 -3.58 -6.00
C ILE A 56 0.25 -4.13 -5.26
N ASP A 57 0.43 -4.52 -4.00
CA ASP A 57 -0.66 -4.97 -3.12
C ASP A 57 -1.07 -3.83 -2.20
N VAL A 58 -2.27 -3.30 -2.41
CA VAL A 58 -2.78 -2.13 -1.66
C VAL A 58 -3.56 -2.51 -0.40
N GLN A 59 -3.61 -3.81 -0.06
CA GLN A 59 -4.23 -4.32 1.18
C GLN A 59 -3.66 -5.69 1.56
N LEU A 60 -2.63 -5.71 2.38
CA LEU A 60 -1.98 -6.93 2.82
C LEU A 60 -2.02 -7.06 4.34
N ASN A 61 -2.89 -7.92 4.85
CA ASN A 61 -3.03 -8.19 6.29
C ASN A 61 -1.90 -9.08 6.83
N GLY A 62 -1.37 -9.97 5.99
CA GLY A 62 -0.26 -10.85 6.35
C GLY A 62 0.11 -11.81 5.24
N CYS A 63 1.35 -12.24 5.25
CA CYS A 63 1.89 -13.31 4.40
C CYS A 63 3.19 -13.86 5.01
N GLY A 64 3.75 -14.91 4.42
CA GLY A 64 4.99 -15.50 4.95
C GLY A 64 4.83 -16.18 6.32
N GLY A 65 3.61 -16.54 6.70
CA GLY A 65 3.31 -17.18 8.00
C GLY A 65 3.11 -16.20 9.16
N VAL A 66 3.05 -14.89 8.88
CA VAL A 66 2.80 -13.83 9.87
C VAL A 66 1.69 -12.90 9.40
N GLN A 67 1.11 -12.15 10.33
CA GLN A 67 0.17 -11.07 10.04
C GLN A 67 0.48 -9.83 10.87
N PHE A 68 0.16 -8.65 10.33
CA PHE A 68 0.38 -7.34 10.96
C PHE A 68 -0.87 -6.89 11.70
N ASN A 69 -1.38 -7.77 12.61
CA ASN A 69 -2.67 -7.59 13.29
C ASN A 69 -2.68 -8.28 14.66
N ASP A 70 -3.79 -8.18 15.36
CA ASP A 70 -4.23 -8.89 16.56
C ASP A 70 -3.53 -8.48 17.85
N THR A 71 -2.21 -8.51 17.93
CA THR A 71 -1.47 -8.27 19.17
C THR A 71 -0.29 -7.33 18.95
N ALA A 72 0.16 -6.71 20.04
CA ALA A 72 1.34 -5.86 20.01
C ALA A 72 2.61 -6.61 19.56
N ASP A 73 2.70 -7.90 19.88
CA ASP A 73 3.86 -8.74 19.49
C ASP A 73 3.86 -9.09 18.00
N ALA A 74 2.71 -9.03 17.34
CA ALA A 74 2.58 -9.23 15.90
C ALA A 74 2.84 -7.94 15.10
N VAL A 75 2.62 -6.76 15.69
CA VAL A 75 2.80 -5.45 15.04
C VAL A 75 4.22 -4.97 15.26
N THR A 76 5.17 -5.51 14.50
CA THR A 76 6.61 -5.25 14.64
C THR A 76 7.31 -5.02 13.30
N VAL A 77 8.49 -4.38 13.33
CA VAL A 77 9.36 -4.23 12.14
C VAL A 77 9.72 -5.60 11.57
N LYS A 78 10.01 -6.59 12.41
CA LYS A 78 10.33 -7.95 11.96
C LYS A 78 9.20 -8.61 11.20
N THR A 79 7.95 -8.38 11.60
CA THR A 79 6.78 -8.87 10.88
C THR A 79 6.75 -8.29 9.46
N LEU A 80 6.99 -6.99 9.32
CA LEU A 80 7.05 -6.32 8.01
C LEU A 80 8.21 -6.86 7.14
N GLU A 81 9.37 -7.14 7.73
CA GLU A 81 10.51 -7.74 7.01
C GLU A 81 10.19 -9.15 6.49
N ILE A 82 9.45 -9.96 7.26
CA ILE A 82 9.00 -11.29 6.82
C ILE A 82 8.00 -11.16 5.68
N MET A 83 7.03 -10.26 5.80
CA MET A 83 6.03 -9.97 4.77
C MET A 83 6.70 -9.50 3.48
N GLN A 84 7.69 -8.60 3.56
CA GLN A 84 8.44 -8.11 2.41
C GLN A 84 9.14 -9.25 1.65
N LYS A 85 9.87 -10.11 2.37
CA LYS A 85 10.56 -11.27 1.76
C LYS A 85 9.60 -12.26 1.10
N ALA A 86 8.40 -12.42 1.64
CA ALA A 86 7.39 -13.28 1.05
C ALA A 86 6.81 -12.66 -0.23
N ASN A 87 6.55 -11.35 -0.22
CA ASN A 87 6.08 -10.58 -1.36
C ASN A 87 7.06 -10.63 -2.54
N GLU A 88 8.34 -10.40 -2.30
CA GLU A 88 9.37 -10.45 -3.33
C GLU A 88 9.40 -11.77 -4.08
N LYS A 89 9.20 -12.90 -3.38
CA LYS A 89 9.13 -14.23 -3.99
C LYS A 89 7.92 -14.41 -4.91
N SER A 90 6.88 -13.62 -4.70
CA SER A 90 5.63 -13.67 -5.50
C SER A 90 5.60 -12.59 -6.59
N GLY A 91 6.68 -11.79 -6.73
CA GLY A 91 6.75 -10.68 -7.69
C GLY A 91 6.01 -9.43 -7.24
N CYS A 92 5.56 -9.35 -5.98
CA CYS A 92 5.02 -8.14 -5.40
C CYS A 92 6.17 -7.27 -4.88
N THR A 93 6.41 -6.13 -5.51
CA THR A 93 7.54 -5.25 -5.20
C THR A 93 7.17 -4.09 -4.28
N SER A 94 5.86 -3.80 -4.16
CA SER A 94 5.36 -2.73 -3.29
C SER A 94 4.05 -3.16 -2.65
N TYR A 95 3.83 -2.78 -1.38
CA TYR A 95 2.62 -3.17 -0.68
C TYR A 95 2.23 -2.18 0.41
N LEU A 96 0.97 -2.24 0.84
CA LEU A 96 0.47 -1.56 2.02
C LEU A 96 0.19 -2.60 3.11
N PRO A 97 1.05 -2.73 4.14
CA PRO A 97 0.71 -3.48 5.34
C PRO A 97 -0.60 -2.95 5.91
N THR A 98 -1.52 -3.84 6.22
CA THR A 98 -2.88 -3.48 6.64
C THR A 98 -3.12 -3.88 8.07
N LEU A 99 -3.39 -2.89 8.93
CA LEU A 99 -3.85 -3.08 10.29
C LEU A 99 -5.37 -2.92 10.31
N ILE A 100 -6.06 -4.00 10.69
CA ILE A 100 -7.52 -3.98 10.80
C ILE A 100 -7.97 -3.25 12.08
N THR A 101 -9.25 -3.03 12.22
CA THR A 101 -9.91 -2.42 13.38
C THR A 101 -9.36 -2.95 14.71
N SER A 102 -8.80 -2.08 15.52
CA SER A 102 -8.14 -2.41 16.78
C SER A 102 -8.22 -1.26 17.79
N SER A 103 -7.57 -1.41 18.94
CA SER A 103 -7.48 -0.33 19.93
C SER A 103 -6.61 0.83 19.41
N ASP A 104 -6.80 2.02 19.99
CA ASP A 104 -5.99 3.20 19.64
C ASP A 104 -4.51 2.98 19.91
N GLU A 105 -4.18 2.25 20.99
CA GLU A 105 -2.80 1.92 21.35
C GLU A 105 -2.13 1.08 20.27
N LEU A 106 -2.83 0.06 19.75
CA LEU A 106 -2.29 -0.80 18.70
C LEU A 106 -2.18 -0.06 17.37
N MET A 107 -3.14 0.80 17.04
CA MET A 107 -3.08 1.67 15.86
C MET A 107 -1.89 2.64 15.95
N LYS A 108 -1.72 3.31 17.10
CA LYS A 108 -0.56 4.19 17.36
C LYS A 108 0.76 3.42 17.32
N GLN A 109 0.80 2.17 17.77
CA GLN A 109 1.96 1.29 17.64
C GLN A 109 2.24 0.97 16.16
N GLY A 110 1.24 0.58 15.39
CA GLY A 110 1.37 0.29 13.96
C GLY A 110 1.99 1.46 13.18
N ILE A 111 1.55 2.68 13.47
CA ILE A 111 2.09 3.91 12.88
C ILE A 111 3.57 4.10 13.25
N ARG A 112 3.95 3.92 14.53
CA ARG A 112 5.36 4.03 14.95
C ARG A 112 6.24 2.98 14.30
N VAL A 113 5.79 1.72 14.28
CA VAL A 113 6.50 0.59 13.66
C VAL A 113 6.67 0.82 12.16
N MET A 114 5.62 1.30 11.48
CA MET A 114 5.70 1.60 10.06
C MET A 114 6.68 2.73 9.76
N ARG A 115 6.70 3.79 10.57
CA ARG A 115 7.69 4.88 10.46
C ARG A 115 9.12 4.36 10.60
N GLU A 116 9.38 3.51 11.58
CA GLU A 116 10.69 2.88 11.77
C GLU A 116 11.07 1.99 10.58
N TYR A 117 10.10 1.23 10.06
CA TYR A 117 10.33 0.36 8.92
C TYR A 117 10.67 1.16 7.65
N LEU A 118 9.91 2.20 7.32
CA LEU A 118 10.15 3.04 6.14
C LEU A 118 11.52 3.73 6.17
N ALA A 119 11.98 4.12 7.36
CA ALA A 119 13.31 4.73 7.53
C ALA A 119 14.46 3.74 7.25
N LYS A 120 14.25 2.45 7.51
CA LYS A 120 15.26 1.39 7.33
C LYS A 120 15.17 0.71 5.96
N HIS A 121 14.01 0.68 5.36
CA HIS A 121 13.70 -0.08 4.16
C HIS A 121 13.03 0.82 3.10
N PRO A 122 13.77 1.78 2.50
CA PRO A 122 13.20 2.69 1.52
C PRO A 122 12.71 1.93 0.28
N ASN A 123 11.62 2.41 -0.32
CA ASN A 123 11.03 1.90 -1.56
C ASN A 123 10.50 0.45 -1.52
N GLN A 124 10.19 -0.09 -0.35
CA GLN A 124 9.61 -1.42 -0.21
C GLN A 124 8.11 -1.36 0.08
N ALA A 125 7.72 -0.84 1.25
CA ALA A 125 6.31 -0.57 1.54
C ALA A 125 5.93 0.86 1.14
N LEU A 126 4.64 1.06 0.83
CA LEU A 126 4.08 2.35 0.39
C LEU A 126 3.55 3.19 1.55
N GLY A 127 3.68 2.73 2.78
CA GLY A 127 3.09 3.27 3.98
C GLY A 127 2.13 2.29 4.64
N LEU A 128 1.31 2.76 5.58
CA LEU A 128 0.35 1.97 6.34
C LEU A 128 -1.06 2.11 5.75
N HIS A 129 -1.78 1.00 5.66
CA HIS A 129 -3.23 0.99 5.48
C HIS A 129 -3.92 0.69 6.81
N LEU A 130 -4.83 1.56 7.23
CA LEU A 130 -5.72 1.34 8.37
C LEU A 130 -7.10 0.95 7.84
N GLU A 131 -7.57 -0.25 8.16
CA GLU A 131 -8.89 -0.75 7.79
C GLU A 131 -9.83 -0.64 8.98
N GLY A 132 -10.64 0.41 9.01
CA GLY A 132 -11.42 0.83 10.16
C GLY A 132 -10.65 1.83 11.05
N PRO A 133 -11.16 2.10 12.27
CA PRO A 133 -12.21 1.41 13.02
C PRO A 133 -13.64 1.90 12.73
N TRP A 134 -13.84 2.85 11.86
CA TRP A 134 -15.12 3.50 11.58
C TRP A 134 -15.91 2.73 10.51
N LEU A 135 -16.30 1.50 10.87
CA LEU A 135 -16.99 0.54 10.01
C LEU A 135 -18.45 0.41 10.38
N ASN A 136 -19.27 -0.10 9.47
CA ASN A 136 -20.65 -0.46 9.80
C ASN A 136 -20.70 -1.85 10.43
N MET A 137 -21.32 -1.95 11.61
CA MET A 137 -21.46 -3.22 12.36
C MET A 137 -22.11 -4.34 11.55
N VAL A 138 -23.06 -4.00 10.66
CA VAL A 138 -23.75 -4.98 9.80
C VAL A 138 -22.80 -5.56 8.75
N LYS A 139 -21.76 -4.81 8.39
CA LYS A 139 -20.77 -5.15 7.36
C LYS A 139 -19.35 -5.33 7.90
N LYS A 140 -19.20 -5.48 9.22
CA LYS A 140 -17.90 -5.57 9.87
C LYS A 140 -17.02 -6.76 9.41
N GLY A 141 -17.64 -7.82 8.89
CA GLY A 141 -16.90 -9.03 8.50
C GLY A 141 -16.19 -9.67 9.71
N THR A 142 -14.88 -9.90 9.58
CA THR A 142 -14.05 -10.51 10.63
C THR A 142 -13.57 -9.50 11.70
N HIS A 143 -13.77 -8.19 11.49
CA HIS A 143 -13.33 -7.18 12.44
C HIS A 143 -13.95 -7.37 13.83
N ASN A 144 -13.13 -7.18 14.88
CA ASN A 144 -13.60 -7.30 16.25
C ASN A 144 -14.64 -6.20 16.54
N PRO A 145 -15.89 -6.58 16.90
CA PRO A 145 -16.96 -5.61 17.15
C PRO A 145 -16.68 -4.65 18.29
N ASP A 146 -15.85 -5.04 19.28
CA ASP A 146 -15.53 -4.21 20.44
C ASP A 146 -14.72 -2.96 20.08
N TYR A 147 -14.03 -2.98 18.92
CA TYR A 147 -13.23 -1.87 18.43
C TYR A 147 -13.91 -1.09 17.30
N VAL A 148 -15.04 -1.57 16.77
CA VAL A 148 -15.80 -0.80 15.77
C VAL A 148 -16.50 0.36 16.49
N ARG A 149 -16.22 1.59 16.08
CA ARG A 149 -16.68 2.81 16.74
C ARG A 149 -16.87 3.97 15.79
N LYS A 150 -17.47 5.05 16.27
CA LYS A 150 -17.55 6.31 15.54
C LYS A 150 -16.22 7.07 15.63
N PRO A 151 -15.94 7.97 14.68
CA PRO A 151 -14.80 8.87 14.78
C PRO A 151 -14.85 9.72 16.05
N ASP A 152 -13.71 9.91 16.67
CA ASP A 152 -13.44 10.91 17.66
C ASP A 152 -12.37 11.88 17.15
N ALA A 153 -12.38 13.10 17.64
CA ALA A 153 -11.50 14.16 17.14
C ALA A 153 -10.02 13.87 17.41
N GLU A 154 -9.69 13.23 18.55
CA GLU A 154 -8.30 12.95 18.94
C GLU A 154 -7.65 11.98 17.96
N LEU A 155 -8.32 10.86 17.66
CA LEU A 155 -7.79 9.87 16.72
C LEU A 155 -7.70 10.43 15.29
N VAL A 156 -8.72 11.17 14.85
CA VAL A 156 -8.71 11.83 13.53
C VAL A 156 -7.52 12.80 13.40
N ASP A 157 -7.30 13.64 14.42
CA ASP A 157 -6.18 14.58 14.45
C ASP A 157 -4.83 13.86 14.46
N TYR A 158 -4.74 12.78 15.24
CA TYR A 158 -3.55 11.95 15.30
C TYR A 158 -3.23 11.30 13.93
N MET A 159 -4.24 10.78 13.23
CA MET A 159 -4.06 10.21 11.90
C MET A 159 -3.62 11.27 10.90
N CYS A 160 -4.24 12.44 10.87
CA CYS A 160 -3.85 13.55 10.00
C CYS A 160 -2.40 14.02 10.28
N ALA A 161 -1.99 14.07 11.54
CA ALA A 161 -0.63 14.43 11.93
C ALA A 161 0.43 13.37 11.53
N ASN A 162 0.02 12.17 11.17
CA ASN A 162 0.86 11.05 10.74
C ASN A 162 0.59 10.62 9.28
N ALA A 163 0.05 11.51 8.47
CA ALA A 163 -0.25 11.25 7.05
C ALA A 163 0.99 10.93 6.21
N ASP A 164 2.18 11.28 6.68
CA ASP A 164 3.47 10.90 6.10
C ASP A 164 3.74 9.38 6.17
N VAL A 165 3.04 8.67 7.05
CA VAL A 165 3.14 7.21 7.25
C VAL A 165 1.86 6.50 6.84
N ILE A 166 0.69 7.12 7.08
CA ILE A 166 -0.62 6.54 6.77
C ILE A 166 -0.96 6.88 5.32
N THR A 167 -0.83 5.93 4.43
CA THR A 167 -1.15 6.12 3.00
C THR A 167 -2.64 5.97 2.72
N LYS A 168 -3.30 5.02 3.41
CA LYS A 168 -4.69 4.67 3.11
C LYS A 168 -5.50 4.41 4.38
N VAL A 169 -6.76 4.81 4.35
CA VAL A 169 -7.76 4.47 5.37
C VAL A 169 -9.00 3.92 4.68
N THR A 170 -9.48 2.75 5.11
CA THR A 170 -10.77 2.21 4.67
C THR A 170 -11.80 2.42 5.76
N LEU A 171 -12.95 2.99 5.41
CA LEU A 171 -14.01 3.36 6.34
C LEU A 171 -15.41 3.25 5.70
N ALA A 172 -16.45 3.25 6.54
CA ALA A 172 -17.83 3.32 6.12
C ALA A 172 -18.30 4.79 6.10
N PRO A 173 -18.62 5.37 4.93
CA PRO A 173 -18.95 6.80 4.82
C PRO A 173 -20.14 7.21 5.70
N GLU A 174 -21.17 6.37 5.83
CA GLU A 174 -22.34 6.61 6.67
C GLU A 174 -22.04 6.60 8.18
N MET A 175 -20.94 5.96 8.56
CA MET A 175 -20.50 5.89 9.97
C MET A 175 -19.52 7.01 10.30
N THR A 176 -18.80 7.51 9.30
CA THR A 176 -17.69 8.45 9.49
C THR A 176 -18.12 9.90 9.36
N GLY A 177 -18.97 10.21 8.37
CA GLY A 177 -19.40 11.57 8.06
C GLY A 177 -18.44 12.32 7.12
N THR A 178 -19.01 13.26 6.36
CA THR A 178 -18.30 13.97 5.28
C THR A 178 -17.15 14.84 5.78
N ASP A 179 -17.29 15.45 6.96
CA ASP A 179 -16.28 16.38 7.50
C ASP A 179 -14.98 15.66 7.85
N VAL A 180 -15.08 14.47 8.46
CA VAL A 180 -13.92 13.63 8.79
C VAL A 180 -13.27 13.09 7.51
N ILE A 181 -14.08 12.64 6.55
CA ILE A 181 -13.60 12.18 5.25
C ILE A 181 -12.79 13.29 4.55
N SER A 182 -13.35 14.49 4.48
CA SER A 182 -12.68 15.66 3.87
C SER A 182 -11.39 16.02 4.60
N LYS A 183 -11.36 15.92 5.93
CA LYS A 183 -10.18 16.22 6.73
C LYS A 183 -9.04 15.23 6.47
N LEU A 184 -9.33 13.93 6.41
CA LEU A 184 -8.35 12.88 6.07
C LEU A 184 -7.81 13.06 4.65
N ALA A 185 -8.71 13.29 3.68
CA ALA A 185 -8.33 13.52 2.29
C ALA A 185 -7.46 14.79 2.13
N ALA A 186 -7.81 15.87 2.81
CA ALA A 186 -7.03 17.11 2.82
C ALA A 186 -5.63 16.94 3.45
N ALA A 187 -5.46 16.00 4.37
CA ALA A 187 -4.18 15.62 4.93
C ALA A 187 -3.31 14.78 3.97
N GLY A 188 -3.84 14.38 2.80
CA GLY A 188 -3.14 13.56 1.81
C GLY A 188 -3.34 12.04 1.98
N ILE A 189 -4.22 11.62 2.88
CA ILE A 189 -4.54 10.21 3.08
C ILE A 189 -5.55 9.76 2.02
N VAL A 190 -5.29 8.65 1.34
CA VAL A 190 -6.25 8.02 0.43
C VAL A 190 -7.39 7.42 1.25
N VAL A 191 -8.59 7.95 1.06
CA VAL A 191 -9.79 7.45 1.77
C VAL A 191 -10.56 6.51 0.86
N SER A 192 -10.76 5.27 1.31
CA SER A 192 -11.51 4.24 0.58
C SER A 192 -12.80 3.87 1.31
N ALA A 193 -13.87 3.62 0.55
CA ALA A 193 -15.10 3.08 1.11
C ALA A 193 -14.98 1.56 1.28
N GLY A 194 -15.28 1.07 2.48
CA GLY A 194 -15.32 -0.37 2.78
C GLY A 194 -16.14 -0.66 4.03
N HIS A 195 -16.55 -1.91 4.18
CA HIS A 195 -17.34 -2.37 5.32
C HIS A 195 -18.56 -1.48 5.61
N SER A 196 -19.21 -1.04 4.54
CA SER A 196 -20.27 -0.04 4.52
C SER A 196 -21.62 -0.65 4.16
N ASN A 197 -22.66 -0.13 4.75
CA ASN A 197 -24.05 -0.36 4.39
C ASN A 197 -24.71 0.95 3.90
N ALA A 198 -23.91 1.85 3.34
CA ALA A 198 -24.34 3.15 2.88
C ALA A 198 -25.42 3.04 1.80
N THR A 199 -26.39 3.92 1.86
CA THR A 199 -27.30 4.19 0.74
C THR A 199 -26.53 4.88 -0.40
N LEU A 200 -27.10 4.87 -1.60
CA LEU A 200 -26.53 5.59 -2.74
C LEU A 200 -26.29 7.09 -2.42
N LYS A 201 -27.18 7.71 -1.65
CA LYS A 201 -27.05 9.12 -1.24
C LYS A 201 -25.84 9.33 -0.34
N GLU A 202 -25.64 8.49 0.66
CA GLU A 202 -24.51 8.54 1.58
C GLU A 202 -23.19 8.24 0.88
N ALA A 203 -23.16 7.21 0.03
CA ALA A 203 -21.97 6.89 -0.77
C ALA A 203 -21.57 8.06 -1.68
N LYS A 204 -22.51 8.65 -2.42
CA LYS A 204 -22.26 9.84 -3.25
C LYS A 204 -21.77 11.05 -2.41
N ALA A 205 -22.26 11.21 -1.18
CA ALA A 205 -21.75 12.26 -0.29
C ALA A 205 -20.31 11.98 0.12
N GLY A 206 -19.95 10.72 0.46
CA GLY A 206 -18.60 10.31 0.76
C GLY A 206 -17.62 10.54 -0.39
N PHE A 207 -17.99 10.16 -1.63
CA PHE A 207 -17.15 10.43 -2.81
C PHE A 207 -16.94 11.92 -3.05
N ARG A 208 -17.96 12.76 -2.89
CA ARG A 208 -17.79 14.21 -2.98
C ARG A 208 -16.92 14.78 -1.85
N ALA A 209 -16.86 14.13 -0.72
CA ALA A 209 -16.03 14.53 0.42
C ALA A 209 -14.56 14.08 0.30
N GLY A 210 -14.21 13.22 -0.67
CA GLY A 210 -12.82 12.84 -0.93
C GLY A 210 -12.54 11.35 -0.90
N ILE A 211 -13.54 10.48 -0.87
CA ILE A 211 -13.34 9.03 -1.11
C ILE A 211 -12.98 8.83 -2.59
N THR A 212 -11.97 7.97 -2.84
CA THR A 212 -11.47 7.62 -4.18
C THR A 212 -11.63 6.12 -4.46
#